data_2a7a77e17d8b5f67fe4a5fa30f65d409
#
_entry.id   2a7a77e17d8b5f67fe4a5fa30f65d409
#
_cell.length_a   1.000
_cell.length_b   1.000
_cell.length_c   1.000
_cell.angle_alpha   90.00
_cell.angle_beta   90.00
_cell.angle_gamma   90.00
#
_symmetry.space_group_name_H-M   'P 1'
#
loop_
_entity.id
_entity.type
_entity.pdbx_description
1 polymer ?
#
loop_
_entity_poly.entity_id
_entity_poly.type
_entity_poly.pdbx_seq_one_letter_code
_entity_poly.pdbx_strand_id
1 'polypeptide(L)'
;MTASATLRAEALAARLPPLVVAADRVAATVLHGVHGRRRSGQGDAFWQFRPFVAGDQVTRVDWRQSAKSDRLFIRETEWEAAQTVALWSDASRSMEHAFGRGRPTKRERADLLLAALASLALRGGERVRLIGSGAEARRSHAGRAGLNAVVQGLAAIAKSGALPAPDPSLPRHARVVLIGDFLAPLDEIHAAVAALAGWPLHGHIVQILDPDEATLGAENRAFAGRVRFEWGSGRDSVLVPRVESVRAEYVARLARHRAGLAAIAAGVGWTLLTHHTDQPPEAALMALWQALAPA
;
A
#
# COMPACT_ATOMS: atom_id res chain seq x y z
N MET A 1 -7.72 3.99 25.03
CA MET A 1 -6.47 3.86 24.23
C MET A 1 -6.66 4.18 22.74
N THR A 2 -7.86 4.16 22.20
CA THR A 2 -8.18 4.42 20.77
C THR A 2 -8.11 5.91 20.37
N ALA A 3 -8.50 6.84 21.25
CA ALA A 3 -8.45 8.28 20.99
C ALA A 3 -7.03 8.82 20.75
N SER A 4 -6.02 8.23 21.39
CA SER A 4 -4.60 8.61 21.22
C SER A 4 -4.02 8.21 19.86
N ALA A 5 -4.48 7.09 19.26
CA ALA A 5 -4.05 6.65 17.93
C ALA A 5 -4.71 7.48 16.83
N THR A 6 -5.97 7.84 17.00
CA THR A 6 -6.71 8.72 16.08
C THR A 6 -6.15 10.14 16.11
N LEU A 7 -5.87 10.69 17.30
CA LEU A 7 -5.22 11.99 17.46
C LEU A 7 -3.77 11.99 16.90
N ARG A 8 -3.04 10.89 17.00
CA ARG A 8 -1.71 10.76 16.37
C ARG A 8 -1.80 10.66 14.86
N ALA A 9 -2.79 9.95 14.32
CA ALA A 9 -3.04 9.89 12.88
C ALA A 9 -3.53 11.24 12.32
N GLU A 10 -4.38 11.95 13.06
CA GLU A 10 -4.81 13.31 12.72
C GLU A 10 -3.68 14.33 12.90
N ALA A 11 -2.87 14.24 13.95
CA ALA A 11 -1.69 15.08 14.16
C ALA A 11 -0.60 14.78 13.12
N LEU A 12 -0.51 13.56 12.62
CA LEU A 12 0.37 13.16 11.52
C LEU A 12 -0.16 13.66 10.18
N ALA A 13 -1.46 13.54 9.95
CA ALA A 13 -2.14 14.15 8.79
C ALA A 13 -2.03 15.68 8.81
N ALA A 14 -2.07 16.31 9.98
CA ALA A 14 -1.85 17.74 10.16
C ALA A 14 -0.37 18.16 10.03
N ARG A 15 0.57 17.24 10.23
CA ARG A 15 2.01 17.45 9.97
C ARG A 15 2.40 17.22 8.50
N LEU A 16 1.44 16.84 7.66
CA LEU A 16 1.63 16.66 6.23
C LEU A 16 1.05 17.80 5.33
N PRO A 17 0.91 19.09 5.79
CA PRO A 17 0.39 20.14 4.91
C PRO A 17 1.17 20.28 3.59
N PRO A 18 2.52 20.22 3.56
CA PRO A 18 3.28 20.30 2.31
C PRO A 18 3.11 19.07 1.44
N LEU A 19 3.00 17.87 2.04
CA LEU A 19 2.81 16.62 1.32
C LEU A 19 1.39 16.48 0.79
N VAL A 20 0.40 16.87 1.58
CA VAL A 20 -1.00 16.91 1.13
C VAL A 20 -1.14 17.89 -0.04
N VAL A 21 -0.50 19.05 0.02
CA VAL A 21 -0.50 20.03 -1.09
C VAL A 21 0.28 19.51 -2.31
N ALA A 22 1.40 18.83 -2.10
CA ALA A 22 2.15 18.21 -3.20
C ALA A 22 1.42 16.99 -3.76
N ALA A 23 0.84 16.15 -2.91
CA ALA A 23 0.01 15.02 -3.28
C ALA A 23 -1.32 15.46 -3.91
N ASP A 24 -1.94 16.55 -3.44
CA ASP A 24 -3.12 17.12 -4.06
C ASP A 24 -2.79 17.75 -5.43
N ARG A 25 -1.59 18.30 -5.63
CA ARG A 25 -1.13 18.74 -6.97
C ARG A 25 -0.88 17.58 -7.90
N VAL A 26 -0.20 16.54 -7.44
CA VAL A 26 0.01 15.30 -8.21
C VAL A 26 -1.31 14.59 -8.43
N ALA A 27 -2.18 14.50 -7.43
CA ALA A 27 -3.51 13.96 -7.55
C ALA A 27 -4.39 14.77 -8.52
N ALA A 28 -4.32 16.11 -8.51
CA ALA A 28 -5.04 16.94 -9.46
C ALA A 28 -4.56 16.72 -10.91
N THR A 29 -3.25 16.55 -11.11
CA THR A 29 -2.68 16.22 -12.44
C THR A 29 -3.04 14.80 -12.86
N VAL A 30 -3.13 13.88 -11.90
CA VAL A 30 -3.46 12.46 -12.09
C VAL A 30 -4.97 12.23 -12.19
N LEU A 31 -5.81 12.94 -11.40
CA LEU A 31 -7.27 12.87 -11.46
C LEU A 31 -7.83 13.33 -12.83
N HIS A 32 -7.12 14.18 -13.56
CA HIS A 32 -7.50 14.55 -14.93
C HIS A 32 -7.12 13.52 -15.99
N GLY A 33 -6.43 12.44 -15.64
CA GLY A 33 -5.91 11.50 -16.62
C GLY A 33 -5.94 10.01 -16.30
N VAL A 34 -6.08 9.55 -15.06
CA VAL A 34 -5.49 8.24 -14.76
C VAL A 34 -6.27 7.30 -13.82
N HIS A 35 -7.24 7.72 -13.05
CA HIS A 35 -7.96 6.81 -12.15
C HIS A 35 -9.33 6.39 -12.72
N GLY A 36 -9.44 5.12 -13.00
CA GLY A 36 -10.66 4.49 -13.48
C GLY A 36 -10.51 3.97 -14.92
N ARG A 37 -11.02 2.78 -15.18
CA ARG A 37 -11.27 2.33 -16.54
C ARG A 37 -12.32 3.26 -17.14
N ARG A 38 -11.89 4.16 -18.01
CA ARG A 38 -12.79 5.00 -18.78
C ARG A 38 -13.66 4.14 -19.67
N ARG A 39 -14.91 3.95 -19.30
CA ARG A 39 -15.93 3.31 -20.10
C ARG A 39 -17.19 4.17 -20.03
N SER A 40 -17.92 4.25 -21.12
CA SER A 40 -19.26 4.85 -21.07
C SER A 40 -20.15 4.07 -20.11
N GLY A 41 -20.81 4.74 -19.17
CA GLY A 41 -21.66 4.10 -18.16
C GLY A 41 -22.47 5.10 -17.34
N GLN A 42 -22.90 4.69 -16.16
CA GLN A 42 -23.66 5.52 -15.21
C GLN A 42 -22.72 6.27 -14.27
N GLY A 43 -22.00 7.27 -14.76
CA GLY A 43 -21.22 8.19 -13.95
C GLY A 43 -21.74 9.63 -14.10
N ASP A 44 -21.20 10.57 -13.33
CA ASP A 44 -21.62 11.98 -13.36
C ASP A 44 -20.80 12.81 -14.35
N ALA A 45 -19.58 12.39 -14.69
CA ALA A 45 -18.70 13.11 -15.61
C ALA A 45 -19.13 12.89 -17.07
N PHE A 46 -19.10 13.97 -17.84
CA PHE A 46 -19.38 13.90 -19.28
C PHE A 46 -18.26 13.16 -20.01
N TRP A 47 -18.63 12.14 -20.79
CA TRP A 47 -17.71 11.41 -21.65
C TRP A 47 -17.77 11.93 -23.09
N GLN A 48 -18.90 11.72 -23.76
CA GLN A 48 -19.11 12.11 -25.14
C GLN A 48 -20.61 12.14 -25.50
N PHE A 49 -20.90 12.75 -26.64
CA PHE A 49 -22.21 12.57 -27.32
C PHE A 49 -22.08 11.48 -28.39
N ARG A 50 -22.97 10.50 -28.36
CA ARG A 50 -23.12 9.56 -29.48
C ARG A 50 -24.50 9.65 -30.09
N PRO A 51 -24.64 9.31 -31.38
CA PRO A 51 -25.95 9.24 -32.01
C PRO A 51 -26.86 8.23 -31.31
N PHE A 52 -28.15 8.55 -31.22
CA PHE A 52 -29.18 7.66 -30.73
C PHE A 52 -29.35 6.49 -31.74
N VAL A 53 -29.44 5.26 -31.23
CA VAL A 53 -29.67 4.05 -32.01
C VAL A 53 -30.91 3.32 -31.51
N ALA A 54 -31.55 2.51 -32.38
CA ALA A 54 -32.70 1.72 -31.98
C ALA A 54 -32.36 0.78 -30.80
N GLY A 55 -33.13 0.86 -29.71
CA GLY A 55 -32.90 0.14 -28.45
C GLY A 55 -32.42 1.04 -27.31
N ASP A 56 -32.04 2.27 -27.58
CA ASP A 56 -31.69 3.21 -26.54
C ASP A 56 -32.93 3.77 -25.80
N GLN A 57 -32.79 4.06 -24.52
CA GLN A 57 -33.87 4.68 -23.77
C GLN A 57 -34.00 6.18 -24.12
N VAL A 58 -35.18 6.59 -24.51
CA VAL A 58 -35.50 7.99 -24.90
C VAL A 58 -35.21 8.97 -23.74
N THR A 59 -35.31 8.51 -22.50
CA THR A 59 -34.99 9.29 -21.29
C THR A 59 -33.51 9.72 -21.19
N ARG A 60 -32.61 9.08 -21.96
CA ARG A 60 -31.18 9.39 -22.00
C ARG A 60 -30.80 10.36 -23.12
N VAL A 61 -31.78 10.82 -23.93
CA VAL A 61 -31.51 11.78 -24.99
C VAL A 61 -31.19 13.15 -24.42
N ASP A 62 -30.06 13.71 -24.84
CA ASP A 62 -29.71 15.10 -24.55
C ASP A 62 -30.41 16.00 -25.59
N TRP A 63 -31.56 16.54 -25.21
CA TRP A 63 -32.38 17.39 -26.07
C TRP A 63 -31.67 18.69 -26.45
N ARG A 64 -30.79 19.20 -25.60
CA ARG A 64 -30.03 20.44 -25.85
C ARG A 64 -28.99 20.26 -26.95
N GLN A 65 -28.29 19.12 -26.96
CA GLN A 65 -27.35 18.79 -28.02
C GLN A 65 -28.07 18.38 -29.31
N SER A 66 -29.14 17.61 -29.19
CA SER A 66 -29.95 17.15 -30.32
C SER A 66 -30.61 18.31 -31.07
N ALA A 67 -31.00 19.38 -30.35
CA ALA A 67 -31.58 20.59 -30.98
C ALA A 67 -30.63 21.36 -31.91
N LYS A 68 -29.32 21.03 -31.89
CA LYS A 68 -28.31 21.66 -32.75
C LYS A 68 -28.06 20.92 -34.06
N SER A 69 -28.74 19.80 -34.27
CA SER A 69 -28.57 18.96 -35.46
C SER A 69 -29.86 18.17 -35.75
N ASP A 70 -29.95 17.57 -36.92
CA ASP A 70 -31.09 16.72 -37.32
C ASP A 70 -31.01 15.31 -36.73
N ARG A 71 -30.11 15.06 -35.78
CA ARG A 71 -29.91 13.76 -35.17
C ARG A 71 -30.10 13.83 -33.67
N LEU A 72 -30.70 12.80 -33.11
CA LEU A 72 -30.78 12.64 -31.66
C LEU A 72 -29.44 12.16 -31.11
N PHE A 73 -29.01 12.76 -29.98
CA PHE A 73 -27.78 12.39 -29.28
C PHE A 73 -28.10 11.93 -27.87
N ILE A 74 -27.36 10.90 -27.44
CA ILE A 74 -27.31 10.47 -26.06
C ILE A 74 -26.06 11.07 -25.44
N ARG A 75 -26.21 11.64 -24.25
CA ARG A 75 -25.10 12.01 -23.39
C ARG A 75 -24.56 10.74 -22.72
N GLU A 76 -23.37 10.33 -23.10
CA GLU A 76 -22.63 9.29 -22.38
C GLU A 76 -21.82 9.91 -21.27
N THR A 77 -21.96 9.34 -20.09
CA THR A 77 -21.17 9.70 -18.91
C THR A 77 -20.04 8.71 -18.74
N GLU A 78 -18.94 9.18 -18.17
CA GLU A 78 -17.80 8.33 -17.83
C GLU A 78 -18.19 7.41 -16.68
N TRP A 79 -17.95 6.11 -16.81
CA TRP A 79 -18.14 5.19 -15.70
C TRP A 79 -16.86 5.14 -14.88
N GLU A 80 -16.81 5.91 -13.81
CA GLU A 80 -15.80 5.81 -12.77
C GLU A 80 -16.14 4.60 -11.88
N ALA A 81 -15.66 3.43 -12.26
CA ALA A 81 -15.66 2.31 -11.32
C ALA A 81 -14.55 2.56 -10.30
N ALA A 82 -14.93 2.95 -9.08
CA ALA A 82 -13.99 3.08 -7.98
C ALA A 82 -13.12 1.81 -7.88
N GLN A 83 -11.81 1.97 -7.98
CA GLN A 83 -10.87 0.87 -7.81
C GLN A 83 -10.78 0.49 -6.34
N THR A 84 -10.42 -0.76 -6.08
CA THR A 84 -10.15 -1.21 -4.72
C THR A 84 -8.65 -1.28 -4.51
N VAL A 85 -8.18 -0.59 -3.47
CA VAL A 85 -6.81 -0.67 -2.96
C VAL A 85 -6.83 -1.55 -1.71
N ALA A 86 -6.23 -2.71 -1.81
CA ALA A 86 -6.14 -3.69 -0.73
C ALA A 86 -4.77 -3.56 -0.04
N LEU A 87 -4.77 -3.36 1.26
CA LEU A 87 -3.61 -3.02 2.07
C LEU A 87 -3.29 -4.13 3.05
N TRP A 88 -2.05 -4.53 3.12
CA TRP A 88 -1.54 -5.48 4.11
C TRP A 88 -0.34 -4.88 4.86
N SER A 89 -0.34 -5.01 6.17
CA SER A 89 0.76 -4.63 7.05
C SER A 89 1.34 -5.87 7.73
N ASP A 90 2.64 -6.04 7.63
CA ASP A 90 3.34 -7.06 8.38
C ASP A 90 3.25 -6.76 9.88
N ALA A 91 2.75 -7.73 10.64
CA ALA A 91 2.60 -7.66 12.08
C ALA A 91 3.56 -8.61 12.80
N SER A 92 4.61 -9.06 12.14
CA SER A 92 5.65 -9.89 12.72
C SER A 92 6.41 -9.14 13.82
N ARG A 93 7.01 -9.89 14.72
CA ARG A 93 7.77 -9.34 15.84
C ARG A 93 8.98 -8.53 15.37
N SER A 94 9.58 -8.88 14.24
CA SER A 94 10.71 -8.14 13.66
C SER A 94 10.35 -6.69 13.32
N MET A 95 9.09 -6.42 13.03
CA MET A 95 8.58 -5.07 12.72
C MET A 95 8.51 -4.15 13.94
N GLU A 96 8.50 -4.68 15.16
CA GLU A 96 8.35 -3.92 16.41
C GLU A 96 9.65 -3.25 16.88
N HIS A 97 10.78 -3.49 16.20
CA HIS A 97 12.08 -2.97 16.62
C HIS A 97 12.44 -1.68 15.90
N ALA A 98 13.13 -0.79 16.65
CA ALA A 98 13.84 0.36 16.16
C ALA A 98 15.22 0.39 16.84
N PHE A 99 16.28 0.48 16.03
CA PHE A 99 17.65 0.40 16.57
C PHE A 99 18.31 1.78 16.80
N GLY A 100 17.68 2.86 16.33
CA GLY A 100 18.15 4.24 16.52
C GLY A 100 17.27 5.03 17.50
N ARG A 101 17.87 5.88 18.33
CA ARG A 101 17.11 6.78 19.23
C ARG A 101 16.23 7.73 18.41
N GLY A 102 14.94 7.80 18.74
CA GLY A 102 13.98 8.70 18.08
C GLY A 102 13.52 8.26 16.71
N ARG A 103 13.93 7.09 16.22
CA ARG A 103 13.41 6.51 14.99
C ARG A 103 12.09 5.76 15.26
N PRO A 104 11.16 5.79 14.30
CA PRO A 104 9.99 4.94 14.37
C PRO A 104 10.39 3.46 14.20
N THR A 105 9.61 2.56 14.77
CA THR A 105 9.70 1.14 14.44
C THR A 105 9.32 0.91 12.98
N LYS A 106 9.74 -0.22 12.40
CA LYS A 106 9.31 -0.60 11.03
C LYS A 106 7.79 -0.68 10.95
N ARG A 107 7.11 -1.15 12.01
CA ARG A 107 5.66 -1.21 12.12
C ARG A 107 5.01 0.16 12.09
N GLU A 108 5.47 1.09 12.93
CA GLU A 108 4.95 2.46 12.94
C GLU A 108 5.12 3.14 11.58
N ARG A 109 6.22 2.87 10.89
CA ARG A 109 6.48 3.38 9.55
C ARG A 109 5.55 2.75 8.50
N ALA A 110 5.33 1.42 8.56
CA ALA A 110 4.40 0.71 7.69
C ALA A 110 2.97 1.23 7.85
N ASP A 111 2.50 1.30 9.09
CA ASP A 111 1.14 1.76 9.41
C ASP A 111 0.92 3.23 8.99
N LEU A 112 1.95 4.08 9.13
CA LEU A 112 1.93 5.46 8.64
C LEU A 112 1.76 5.52 7.12
N LEU A 113 2.58 4.78 6.37
CA LEU A 113 2.52 4.76 4.91
C LEU A 113 1.18 4.22 4.41
N LEU A 114 0.67 3.14 5.02
CA LEU A 114 -0.62 2.57 4.67
C LEU A 114 -1.79 3.51 4.99
N ALA A 115 -1.78 4.17 6.15
CA ALA A 115 -2.81 5.14 6.51
C ALA A 115 -2.79 6.37 5.60
N ALA A 116 -1.59 6.87 5.23
CA ALA A 116 -1.45 7.97 4.31
C ALA A 116 -1.92 7.60 2.89
N LEU A 117 -1.56 6.40 2.42
CA LEU A 117 -2.03 5.88 1.15
C LEU A 117 -3.55 5.70 1.13
N ALA A 118 -4.12 5.15 2.21
CA ALA A 118 -5.57 5.03 2.37
C ALA A 118 -6.27 6.40 2.32
N SER A 119 -5.70 7.40 2.97
CA SER A 119 -6.21 8.78 2.90
C SER A 119 -6.25 9.32 1.47
N LEU A 120 -5.16 9.12 0.70
CA LEU A 120 -5.10 9.55 -0.70
C LEU A 120 -6.13 8.81 -1.56
N ALA A 121 -6.21 7.48 -1.44
CA ALA A 121 -7.14 6.65 -2.20
C ALA A 121 -8.61 7.01 -1.90
N LEU A 122 -8.98 7.14 -0.61
CA LEU A 122 -10.33 7.50 -0.21
C LEU A 122 -10.74 8.92 -0.65
N ARG A 123 -9.79 9.85 -0.71
CA ARG A 123 -10.00 11.22 -1.25
C ARG A 123 -10.16 11.20 -2.77
N GLY A 124 -9.47 10.28 -3.45
CA GLY A 124 -9.60 10.04 -4.89
C GLY A 124 -10.87 9.29 -5.28
N GLY A 125 -11.78 8.99 -4.33
CA GLY A 125 -13.01 8.23 -4.61
C GLY A 125 -12.82 6.71 -4.67
N GLU A 126 -11.61 6.21 -4.39
CA GLU A 126 -11.29 4.80 -4.39
C GLU A 126 -11.82 4.08 -3.14
N ARG A 127 -11.90 2.79 -3.20
CA ARG A 127 -12.25 1.93 -2.06
C ARG A 127 -10.98 1.37 -1.44
N VAL A 128 -10.91 1.38 -0.12
CA VAL A 128 -9.78 0.80 0.63
C VAL A 128 -10.26 -0.39 1.42
N ARG A 129 -9.45 -1.45 1.43
CA ARG A 129 -9.70 -2.68 2.15
C ARG A 129 -8.41 -3.18 2.80
N LEU A 130 -8.53 -3.78 3.98
CA LEU A 130 -7.40 -4.45 4.62
C LEU A 130 -7.37 -5.93 4.23
N ILE A 131 -6.17 -6.47 4.03
CA ILE A 131 -5.92 -7.91 3.89
C ILE A 131 -5.46 -8.43 5.25
N GLY A 132 -6.05 -9.52 5.73
CA GLY A 132 -5.65 -10.13 6.99
C GLY A 132 -6.80 -10.89 7.66
N SER A 133 -6.59 -11.27 8.92
CA SER A 133 -7.58 -11.91 9.78
C SER A 133 -8.28 -10.88 10.65
N GLY A 134 -9.61 -10.87 10.66
CA GLY A 134 -10.41 -10.00 11.50
C GLY A 134 -11.65 -9.45 10.83
N ALA A 135 -12.54 -8.85 11.60
CA ALA A 135 -13.83 -8.34 11.12
C ALA A 135 -13.67 -7.21 10.07
N GLU A 136 -12.61 -6.41 10.18
CA GLU A 136 -12.35 -5.30 9.27
C GLU A 136 -11.63 -5.72 7.97
N ALA A 137 -10.96 -6.89 7.95
CA ALA A 137 -10.20 -7.36 6.79
C ALA A 137 -11.05 -7.60 5.54
N ARG A 138 -12.37 -7.84 5.70
CA ARG A 138 -13.28 -8.07 4.56
C ARG A 138 -14.16 -6.88 4.23
N ARG A 139 -14.06 -5.80 4.98
CA ARG A 139 -14.86 -4.60 4.75
C ARG A 139 -14.18 -3.67 3.77
N SER A 140 -14.97 -3.15 2.84
CA SER A 140 -14.54 -2.13 1.91
C SER A 140 -14.96 -0.76 2.44
N HIS A 141 -14.00 0.12 2.59
CA HIS A 141 -14.20 1.47 3.10
C HIS A 141 -14.17 2.47 1.96
N ALA A 142 -15.02 3.49 2.03
CA ALA A 142 -15.11 4.58 1.06
C ALA A 142 -15.29 5.91 1.79
N GLY A 143 -14.90 7.00 1.13
CA GLY A 143 -15.03 8.35 1.65
C GLY A 143 -14.22 8.62 2.92
N ARG A 144 -14.29 9.84 3.44
CA ARG A 144 -13.49 10.29 4.60
C ARG A 144 -13.72 9.48 5.87
N ALA A 145 -14.93 9.00 6.12
CA ALA A 145 -15.25 8.20 7.30
C ALA A 145 -14.51 6.84 7.29
N GLY A 146 -14.17 6.33 6.10
CA GLY A 146 -13.44 5.07 5.95
C GLY A 146 -12.02 5.09 6.49
N LEU A 147 -11.37 6.27 6.55
CA LEU A 147 -9.98 6.36 7.05
C LEU A 147 -9.86 5.93 8.51
N ASN A 148 -10.81 6.35 9.37
CA ASN A 148 -10.79 5.97 10.78
C ASN A 148 -10.93 4.45 10.95
N ALA A 149 -11.77 3.81 10.15
CA ALA A 149 -11.94 2.36 10.18
C ALA A 149 -10.67 1.64 9.71
N VAL A 150 -10.00 2.14 8.67
CA VAL A 150 -8.71 1.60 8.20
C VAL A 150 -7.64 1.71 9.29
N VAL A 151 -7.51 2.89 9.92
CA VAL A 151 -6.52 3.10 11.01
C VAL A 151 -6.81 2.20 12.22
N GLN A 152 -8.07 2.07 12.60
CA GLN A 152 -8.47 1.14 13.66
C GLN A 152 -8.19 -0.31 13.28
N GLY A 153 -8.46 -0.69 12.04
CA GLY A 153 -8.17 -2.01 11.51
C GLY A 153 -6.68 -2.33 11.53
N LEU A 154 -5.81 -1.40 11.09
CA LEU A 154 -4.35 -1.56 11.16
C LEU A 154 -3.88 -1.75 12.62
N ALA A 155 -4.40 -0.97 13.55
CA ALA A 155 -4.07 -1.08 14.97
C ALA A 155 -4.57 -2.39 15.61
N ALA A 156 -5.61 -3.00 15.05
CA ALA A 156 -6.21 -4.25 15.52
C ALA A 156 -5.59 -5.50 14.90
N ILE A 157 -4.69 -5.38 13.90
CA ILE A 157 -4.00 -6.53 13.31
C ILE A 157 -3.21 -7.25 14.41
N ALA A 158 -3.58 -8.52 14.63
CA ALA A 158 -2.91 -9.35 15.62
C ALA A 158 -1.41 -9.51 15.29
N LYS A 159 -0.57 -9.49 16.31
CA LYS A 159 0.86 -9.75 16.16
C LYS A 159 1.08 -11.19 15.73
N SER A 160 1.18 -11.40 14.45
CA SER A 160 1.46 -12.71 13.85
C SER A 160 2.49 -12.52 12.73
N GLY A 161 3.42 -13.46 12.60
CA GLY A 161 4.35 -13.49 11.47
C GLY A 161 3.74 -14.07 10.20
N ALA A 162 2.40 -14.12 10.11
CA ALA A 162 1.74 -14.69 8.96
C ALA A 162 1.84 -13.78 7.73
N LEU A 163 2.32 -14.32 6.64
CA LEU A 163 2.31 -13.68 5.34
C LEU A 163 0.87 -13.49 4.83
N PRO A 164 0.65 -12.59 3.87
CA PRO A 164 -0.69 -12.31 3.36
C PRO A 164 -1.29 -13.55 2.70
N ALA A 165 -2.51 -13.89 3.11
CA ALA A 165 -3.28 -14.97 2.50
C ALA A 165 -4.13 -14.47 1.33
N PRO A 166 -4.40 -15.32 0.32
CA PRO A 166 -5.34 -15.00 -0.75
C PRO A 166 -6.71 -14.66 -0.20
N ASP A 167 -7.32 -13.62 -0.74
CA ASP A 167 -8.70 -13.25 -0.47
C ASP A 167 -9.52 -13.28 -1.76
N PRO A 168 -10.28 -14.37 -2.01
CA PRO A 168 -11.09 -14.52 -3.22
C PRO A 168 -12.18 -13.45 -3.39
N SER A 169 -12.49 -12.72 -2.32
CA SER A 169 -13.48 -11.65 -2.35
C SER A 169 -12.92 -10.31 -2.82
N LEU A 170 -11.62 -10.22 -3.12
CA LEU A 170 -11.03 -9.04 -3.75
C LEU A 170 -11.54 -8.89 -5.19
N PRO A 171 -11.94 -7.69 -5.59
CA PRO A 171 -12.34 -7.45 -6.97
C PRO A 171 -11.18 -7.72 -7.94
N ARG A 172 -11.52 -8.20 -9.14
CA ARG A 172 -10.54 -8.33 -10.22
C ARG A 172 -9.91 -6.97 -10.51
N HIS A 173 -8.61 -6.97 -10.77
CA HIS A 173 -7.81 -5.76 -11.02
C HIS A 173 -7.69 -4.83 -9.80
N ALA A 174 -8.02 -5.31 -8.59
CA ALA A 174 -7.69 -4.56 -7.39
C ALA A 174 -6.17 -4.37 -7.29
N ARG A 175 -5.77 -3.25 -6.70
CA ARG A 175 -4.38 -2.95 -6.41
C ARG A 175 -4.06 -3.45 -5.02
N VAL A 176 -3.01 -4.23 -4.89
CA VAL A 176 -2.59 -4.82 -3.63
C VAL A 176 -1.28 -4.18 -3.20
N VAL A 177 -1.23 -3.64 -1.99
CA VAL A 177 -0.03 -3.06 -1.41
C VAL A 177 0.34 -3.85 -0.16
N LEU A 178 1.50 -4.48 -0.21
CA LEU A 178 2.06 -5.26 0.89
C LEU A 178 3.24 -4.49 1.50
N ILE A 179 3.15 -4.13 2.77
CA ILE A 179 4.24 -3.44 3.48
C ILE A 179 4.73 -4.28 4.65
N GLY A 180 6.03 -4.60 4.64
CA GLY A 180 6.68 -5.41 5.65
C GLY A 180 8.19 -5.39 5.50
N ASP A 181 8.91 -6.12 6.37
CA ASP A 181 10.36 -6.32 6.20
C ASP A 181 10.69 -7.51 5.29
N PHE A 182 9.74 -8.42 5.10
CA PHE A 182 9.88 -9.60 4.24
C PHE A 182 11.14 -10.41 4.54
N LEU A 183 11.48 -10.60 5.82
CA LEU A 183 12.65 -11.39 6.26
C LEU A 183 12.33 -12.87 6.44
N ALA A 184 11.08 -13.31 6.20
CA ALA A 184 10.70 -14.71 6.15
C ALA A 184 11.49 -15.46 5.04
N PRO A 185 11.54 -16.80 5.04
CA PRO A 185 12.13 -17.59 3.96
C PRO A 185 11.56 -17.22 2.60
N LEU A 186 12.42 -17.14 1.58
CA LEU A 186 12.01 -16.70 0.23
C LEU A 186 10.98 -17.63 -0.43
N ASP A 187 11.02 -18.92 -0.12
CA ASP A 187 10.03 -19.91 -0.58
C ASP A 187 8.63 -19.64 0.01
N GLU A 188 8.54 -19.27 1.27
CA GLU A 188 7.28 -18.88 1.91
C GLU A 188 6.74 -17.58 1.31
N ILE A 189 7.61 -16.56 1.11
CA ILE A 189 7.24 -15.30 0.46
C ILE A 189 6.77 -15.57 -0.97
N HIS A 190 7.51 -16.38 -1.72
CA HIS A 190 7.15 -16.76 -3.08
C HIS A 190 5.77 -17.43 -3.12
N ALA A 191 5.51 -18.39 -2.23
CA ALA A 191 4.22 -19.07 -2.16
C ALA A 191 3.06 -18.08 -1.87
N ALA A 192 3.23 -17.17 -0.93
CA ALA A 192 2.22 -16.16 -0.59
C ALA A 192 1.96 -15.18 -1.75
N VAL A 193 3.03 -14.67 -2.36
CA VAL A 193 2.93 -13.74 -3.50
C VAL A 193 2.32 -14.42 -4.72
N ALA A 194 2.74 -15.64 -5.05
CA ALA A 194 2.19 -16.43 -6.15
C ALA A 194 0.71 -16.74 -5.96
N ALA A 195 0.30 -17.07 -4.73
CA ALA A 195 -1.09 -17.33 -4.40
C ALA A 195 -1.98 -16.09 -4.59
N LEU A 196 -1.50 -14.90 -4.23
CA LEU A 196 -2.19 -13.63 -4.50
C LEU A 196 -2.20 -13.31 -6.00
N ALA A 197 -1.07 -13.47 -6.69
CA ALA A 197 -0.91 -13.19 -8.12
C ALA A 197 -1.68 -14.17 -9.02
N GLY A 198 -2.13 -15.31 -8.49
CA GLY A 198 -3.06 -16.23 -9.16
C GLY A 198 -4.42 -15.59 -9.48
N TRP A 199 -4.74 -14.46 -8.87
CA TRP A 199 -5.87 -13.59 -9.23
C TRP A 199 -5.38 -12.42 -10.08
N PRO A 200 -6.23 -11.85 -10.96
CA PRO A 200 -5.84 -10.69 -11.77
C PRO A 200 -5.76 -9.43 -10.90
N LEU A 201 -4.71 -9.34 -10.10
CA LEU A 201 -4.39 -8.25 -9.18
C LEU A 201 -3.12 -7.53 -9.65
N HIS A 202 -2.98 -6.26 -9.29
CA HIS A 202 -1.76 -5.49 -9.49
C HIS A 202 -1.10 -5.27 -8.13
N GLY A 203 0.05 -5.90 -7.91
CA GLY A 203 0.71 -5.90 -6.62
C GLY A 203 1.90 -4.94 -6.53
N HIS A 204 2.06 -4.38 -5.34
CA HIS A 204 3.17 -3.51 -4.97
C HIS A 204 3.71 -3.95 -3.62
N ILE A 205 4.98 -4.29 -3.57
CA ILE A 205 5.67 -4.69 -2.34
C ILE A 205 6.52 -3.50 -1.88
N VAL A 206 6.39 -3.12 -0.62
CA VAL A 206 7.25 -2.13 0.02
C VAL A 206 8.01 -2.81 1.16
N GLN A 207 9.29 -3.03 0.95
CA GLN A 207 10.17 -3.54 1.98
C GLN A 207 10.61 -2.40 2.89
N ILE A 208 10.36 -2.52 4.21
CA ILE A 208 10.82 -1.56 5.21
C ILE A 208 11.99 -2.16 5.98
N LEU A 209 13.08 -1.41 6.04
CA LEU A 209 14.29 -1.79 6.76
C LEU A 209 14.69 -0.68 7.74
N ASP A 210 15.21 -1.07 8.90
CA ASP A 210 15.98 -0.15 9.74
C ASP A 210 17.41 -0.08 9.19
N PRO A 211 18.02 1.11 9.02
CA PRO A 211 19.36 1.24 8.47
C PRO A 211 20.42 0.55 9.33
N ASP A 212 20.26 0.52 10.66
CA ASP A 212 21.18 -0.18 11.53
C ASP A 212 21.03 -1.70 11.43
N GLU A 213 19.82 -2.20 11.20
CA GLU A 213 19.58 -3.60 10.85
C GLU A 213 20.21 -3.93 9.49
N ALA A 214 20.01 -3.10 8.48
CA ALA A 214 20.51 -3.33 7.14
C ALA A 214 22.03 -3.43 7.06
N THR A 215 22.75 -2.67 7.90
CA THR A 215 24.22 -2.63 7.96
C THR A 215 24.82 -3.37 9.15
N LEU A 216 23.97 -3.98 9.97
CA LEU A 216 24.33 -4.53 11.27
C LEU A 216 25.12 -3.52 12.13
N GLY A 217 24.63 -2.27 12.17
CA GLY A 217 25.16 -1.16 12.96
C GLY A 217 26.53 -0.66 12.52
N ALA A 218 26.93 -0.84 11.26
CA ALA A 218 28.25 -0.45 10.78
C ALA A 218 28.52 1.05 10.93
N GLU A 219 27.50 1.87 10.67
CA GLU A 219 27.64 3.33 10.69
C GLU A 219 27.49 3.92 12.08
N ASN A 220 26.53 3.44 12.88
CA ASN A 220 26.14 4.05 14.16
C ASN A 220 26.58 3.25 15.38
N ARG A 221 27.33 2.15 15.21
CA ARG A 221 27.72 1.23 16.27
C ARG A 221 26.56 0.72 17.13
N ALA A 222 25.34 0.70 16.58
CA ALA A 222 24.17 0.19 17.29
C ALA A 222 24.35 -1.28 17.73
N PHE A 223 25.13 -2.04 16.95
CA PHE A 223 25.58 -3.37 17.29
C PHE A 223 27.10 -3.41 17.34
N ALA A 224 27.67 -3.55 18.54
CA ALA A 224 29.11 -3.64 18.77
C ALA A 224 29.43 -4.69 19.83
N GLY A 225 30.53 -5.40 19.63
CA GLY A 225 31.02 -6.41 20.59
C GLY A 225 30.08 -7.60 20.69
N ARG A 226 29.71 -7.95 21.92
CA ARG A 226 28.84 -9.09 22.24
C ARG A 226 27.38 -8.67 22.16
N VAL A 227 26.63 -9.25 21.22
CA VAL A 227 25.21 -8.98 21.00
C VAL A 227 24.40 -10.27 21.03
N ARG A 228 23.26 -10.24 21.72
CA ARG A 228 22.26 -11.31 21.67
C ARG A 228 21.18 -10.95 20.69
N PHE A 229 20.98 -11.80 19.69
CA PHE A 229 19.87 -11.71 18.76
C PHE A 229 18.78 -12.68 19.20
N GLU A 230 17.54 -12.21 19.19
CA GLU A 230 16.36 -12.98 19.54
C GLU A 230 15.41 -12.99 18.35
N TRP A 231 14.74 -14.13 18.10
CA TRP A 231 13.75 -14.23 17.03
C TRP A 231 12.53 -15.07 17.46
N GLY A 232 11.51 -15.09 16.62
CA GLY A 232 10.29 -15.86 16.87
C GLY A 232 9.56 -15.43 18.13
N SER A 233 9.25 -16.37 19.01
CA SER A 233 8.57 -16.14 20.28
C SER A 233 9.44 -15.52 21.38
N GLY A 234 10.70 -15.23 21.09
CA GLY A 234 11.70 -14.76 22.06
C GLY A 234 12.31 -15.89 22.90
N ARG A 235 12.00 -17.15 22.59
CA ARG A 235 12.63 -18.31 23.21
C ARG A 235 13.92 -18.72 22.50
N ASP A 236 14.03 -18.41 21.22
CA ASP A 236 15.19 -18.68 20.42
C ASP A 236 16.09 -17.45 20.40
N SER A 237 17.34 -17.64 20.79
CA SER A 237 18.32 -16.56 20.76
C SER A 237 19.70 -17.09 20.44
N VAL A 238 20.48 -16.27 19.76
CA VAL A 238 21.89 -16.55 19.48
C VAL A 238 22.75 -15.44 20.09
N LEU A 239 23.76 -15.81 20.84
CA LEU A 239 24.75 -14.87 21.33
C LEU A 239 25.91 -14.82 20.35
N VAL A 240 26.11 -13.67 19.72
CA VAL A 240 27.26 -13.41 18.85
C VAL A 240 28.34 -12.71 19.69
N PRO A 241 29.48 -13.35 19.95
CA PRO A 241 30.51 -12.79 20.81
C PRO A 241 31.16 -11.51 20.27
N ARG A 242 31.23 -11.40 18.93
CA ARG A 242 31.79 -10.23 18.24
C ARG A 242 30.99 -10.02 16.93
N VAL A 243 30.10 -9.08 16.96
CA VAL A 243 29.20 -8.76 15.81
C VAL A 243 30.01 -8.34 14.58
N GLU A 244 31.11 -7.64 14.79
CA GLU A 244 31.96 -7.17 13.71
C GLU A 244 32.50 -8.31 12.82
N SER A 245 32.71 -9.49 13.40
CA SER A 245 33.24 -10.66 12.65
C SER A 245 32.22 -11.29 11.69
N VAL A 246 30.92 -11.10 11.94
CA VAL A 246 29.85 -11.67 11.11
C VAL A 246 29.15 -10.63 10.20
N ARG A 247 29.51 -9.35 10.35
CA ARG A 247 28.84 -8.25 9.65
C ARG A 247 28.88 -8.39 8.13
N ALA A 248 30.04 -8.67 7.57
CA ALA A 248 30.19 -8.80 6.11
C ALA A 248 29.32 -9.95 5.55
N GLU A 249 29.28 -11.07 6.24
CA GLU A 249 28.45 -12.21 5.85
C GLU A 249 26.95 -11.89 5.96
N TYR A 250 26.55 -11.22 7.05
CA TYR A 250 25.17 -10.78 7.25
C TYR A 250 24.71 -9.83 6.13
N VAL A 251 25.50 -8.80 5.83
CA VAL A 251 25.18 -7.84 4.76
C VAL A 251 25.10 -8.55 3.41
N ALA A 252 26.02 -9.46 3.10
CA ALA A 252 25.96 -10.25 1.87
C ALA A 252 24.74 -11.16 1.81
N ARG A 253 24.33 -11.74 2.95
CA ARG A 253 23.13 -12.58 3.03
C ARG A 253 21.87 -11.74 2.84
N LEU A 254 21.78 -10.57 3.48
CA LEU A 254 20.65 -9.67 3.31
C LEU A 254 20.55 -9.16 1.86
N ALA A 255 21.67 -8.83 1.22
CA ALA A 255 21.70 -8.43 -0.19
C ALA A 255 21.17 -9.54 -1.11
N ARG A 256 21.58 -10.81 -0.87
CA ARG A 256 21.06 -11.96 -1.64
C ARG A 256 19.57 -12.16 -1.39
N HIS A 257 19.09 -12.01 -0.15
CA HIS A 257 17.68 -12.11 0.20
C HIS A 257 16.86 -11.03 -0.54
N ARG A 258 17.33 -9.78 -0.52
CA ARG A 258 16.68 -8.67 -1.25
C ARG A 258 16.64 -8.90 -2.77
N ALA A 259 17.71 -9.45 -3.34
CA ALA A 259 17.72 -9.83 -4.74
C ALA A 259 16.69 -10.94 -5.05
N GLY A 260 16.55 -11.91 -4.16
CA GLY A 260 15.52 -12.95 -4.24
C GLY A 260 14.10 -12.37 -4.15
N LEU A 261 13.85 -11.45 -3.23
CA LEU A 261 12.57 -10.74 -3.11
C LEU A 261 12.24 -9.93 -4.39
N ALA A 262 13.24 -9.26 -4.96
CA ALA A 262 13.09 -8.56 -6.23
C ALA A 262 12.74 -9.51 -7.40
N ALA A 263 13.38 -10.67 -7.45
CA ALA A 263 13.07 -11.69 -8.46
C ALA A 263 11.65 -12.24 -8.30
N ILE A 264 11.19 -12.47 -7.07
CA ILE A 264 9.81 -12.90 -6.78
C ILE A 264 8.80 -11.87 -7.28
N ALA A 265 8.99 -10.58 -6.93
CA ALA A 265 8.10 -9.51 -7.37
C ALA A 265 8.07 -9.41 -8.91
N ALA A 266 9.24 -9.38 -9.55
CA ALA A 266 9.36 -9.30 -11.01
C ALA A 266 8.73 -10.52 -11.71
N GLY A 267 8.88 -11.72 -11.15
CA GLY A 267 8.33 -12.97 -11.71
C GLY A 267 6.81 -12.97 -11.84
N VAL A 268 6.11 -12.19 -11.02
CA VAL A 268 4.64 -12.03 -11.07
C VAL A 268 4.21 -10.67 -11.64
N GLY A 269 5.15 -9.87 -12.16
CA GLY A 269 4.88 -8.53 -12.70
C GLY A 269 4.52 -7.48 -11.63
N TRP A 270 4.93 -7.70 -10.38
CA TRP A 270 4.71 -6.76 -9.29
C TRP A 270 5.91 -5.83 -9.11
N THR A 271 5.69 -4.67 -8.51
CA THR A 271 6.77 -3.74 -8.18
C THR A 271 7.31 -3.97 -6.78
N LEU A 272 8.60 -3.74 -6.60
CA LEU A 272 9.26 -3.72 -5.28
C LEU A 272 9.88 -2.34 -5.03
N LEU A 273 9.55 -1.74 -3.91
CA LEU A 273 10.17 -0.54 -3.36
C LEU A 273 10.85 -0.89 -2.03
N THR A 274 12.05 -0.41 -1.80
CA THR A 274 12.68 -0.48 -0.46
C THR A 274 12.69 0.91 0.17
N HIS A 275 12.27 0.98 1.43
CA HIS A 275 12.26 2.20 2.24
C HIS A 275 12.98 1.97 3.57
N HIS A 276 13.81 2.91 3.98
CA HIS A 276 14.51 2.89 5.26
C HIS A 276 13.82 3.81 6.27
N THR A 277 13.77 3.37 7.54
CA THR A 277 13.03 4.10 8.60
C THR A 277 13.61 5.48 8.93
N ASP A 278 14.87 5.74 8.60
CA ASP A 278 15.53 7.05 8.74
C ASP A 278 15.19 8.02 7.62
N GLN A 279 14.66 7.53 6.51
CA GLN A 279 14.26 8.37 5.39
C GLN A 279 12.88 9.00 5.60
N PRO A 280 12.62 10.20 5.02
CA PRO A 280 11.29 10.78 5.02
C PRO A 280 10.26 9.86 4.36
N PRO A 281 9.09 9.62 4.98
CA PRO A 281 8.06 8.74 4.42
C PRO A 281 7.43 9.27 3.12
N GLU A 282 7.58 10.57 2.87
CA GLU A 282 7.00 11.29 1.74
C GLU A 282 7.49 10.73 0.40
N ALA A 283 8.78 10.46 0.28
CA ALA A 283 9.37 9.94 -0.96
C ALA A 283 8.82 8.54 -1.28
N ALA A 284 8.73 7.67 -0.27
CA ALA A 284 8.17 6.33 -0.43
C ALA A 284 6.68 6.38 -0.78
N LEU A 285 5.91 7.26 -0.12
CA LEU A 285 4.49 7.45 -0.42
C LEU A 285 4.27 7.95 -1.84
N MET A 286 5.08 8.91 -2.29
CA MET A 286 5.00 9.45 -3.66
C MET A 286 5.32 8.37 -4.70
N ALA A 287 6.41 7.61 -4.52
CA ALA A 287 6.79 6.53 -5.41
C ALA A 287 5.70 5.45 -5.48
N LEU A 288 5.11 5.09 -4.32
CA LEU A 288 4.03 4.12 -4.25
C LEU A 288 2.76 4.65 -4.93
N TRP A 289 2.40 5.92 -4.70
CA TRP A 289 1.26 6.56 -5.35
C TRP A 289 1.41 6.59 -6.89
N GLN A 290 2.60 6.91 -7.38
CA GLN A 290 2.90 6.86 -8.82
C GLN A 290 2.80 5.43 -9.37
N ALA A 291 3.29 4.44 -8.63
CA ALA A 291 3.18 3.03 -9.03
C ALA A 291 1.73 2.52 -9.07
N LEU A 292 0.86 3.11 -8.25
CA LEU A 292 -0.58 2.82 -8.26
C LEU A 292 -1.31 3.50 -9.43
N ALA A 293 -0.71 4.48 -10.10
CA ALA A 293 -1.31 5.06 -11.28
C ALA A 293 -1.46 3.99 -12.38
N PRO A 294 -2.58 3.94 -13.14
CA PRO A 294 -2.67 3.05 -14.28
C PRO A 294 -1.62 3.44 -15.33
N ALA A 295 -1.00 2.43 -15.93
CA ALA A 295 -0.10 2.60 -17.06
C ALA A 295 -0.89 3.01 -18.31
#